data_aa4528c2c7e8295cf5b42648028c075b
#
_entry.id   aa4528c2c7e8295cf5b42648028c075b
#
_cell.length_a   1.000
_cell.length_b   1.000
_cell.length_c   1.000
_cell.angle_alpha   90.00
_cell.angle_beta   90.00
_cell.angle_gamma   90.00
#
_symmetry.space_group_name_H-M   'P 1'
#
loop_
_entity.id
_entity.type
_entity.pdbx_description
1 polymer ?
#
loop_
_entity_poly.entity_id
_entity_poly.type
_entity_poly.pdbx_seq_one_letter_code
_entity_poly.pdbx_strand_id
1 'polypeptide(L)' 'MTPYGGHSKKHGVLAYDIKEDAIDVEFTSGWVYHFSYSKPGAPRVERMKQLAESGHGLSTFINKHVKNRFESRRRRDD' A
#
# COMPACT_ATOMS: atom_id res chain seq x y z
N MET A 1 -11.69 4.09 -0.78
CA MET A 1 -10.38 4.01 -0.13
C MET A 1 -10.15 5.20 0.79
N THR A 2 -9.40 4.97 1.84
CA THR A 2 -9.06 6.03 2.78
C THR A 2 -7.88 6.83 2.26
N PRO A 3 -7.97 8.15 2.19
CA PRO A 3 -6.83 8.96 1.75
C PRO A 3 -5.64 8.78 2.70
N TYR A 4 -4.47 8.63 2.11
CA TYR A 4 -3.24 8.55 2.90
C TYR A 4 -2.84 9.94 3.36
N GLY A 5 -2.46 10.08 4.63
CA GLY A 5 -2.25 11.38 5.25
C GLY A 5 -1.02 12.14 4.83
N GLY A 6 -0.03 11.46 4.25
CA GLY A 6 1.15 12.15 3.77
C GLY A 6 0.87 12.79 2.42
N HIS A 7 0.87 14.07 2.35
CA HIS A 7 0.47 14.81 1.17
C HIS A 7 1.49 14.90 0.06
N SER A 8 2.41 13.96 0.00
CA SER A 8 3.40 13.98 -1.06
C SER A 8 2.77 13.51 -2.37
N LYS A 9 2.55 14.41 -3.29
CA LYS A 9 1.99 14.10 -4.59
C LYS A 9 3.02 13.61 -5.58
N LYS A 10 4.28 13.65 -5.22
CA LYS A 10 5.35 13.39 -6.18
C LYS A 10 5.62 11.90 -6.39
N HIS A 11 5.58 11.14 -5.34
CA HIS A 11 5.79 9.71 -5.45
C HIS A 11 5.29 9.11 -4.18
N GLY A 12 4.33 8.34 -4.29
CA GLY A 12 3.91 7.73 -3.08
C GLY A 12 2.47 7.34 -3.14
N VAL A 13 1.97 7.12 -1.97
CA VAL A 13 0.65 6.56 -1.75
C VAL A 13 -0.38 7.66 -1.75
N LEU A 14 -1.44 7.46 -2.54
CA LEU A 14 -2.60 8.35 -2.53
C LEU A 14 -3.62 7.91 -1.50
N ALA A 15 -3.89 6.61 -1.45
CA ALA A 15 -4.98 6.08 -0.63
C ALA A 15 -4.73 4.62 -0.34
N TYR A 16 -5.47 4.08 0.61
CA TYR A 16 -5.35 2.67 0.97
C TYR A 16 -6.69 2.13 1.43
N ASP A 17 -6.79 0.80 1.45
CA ASP A 17 -7.97 0.10 1.93
C ASP A 17 -7.49 -1.10 2.74
N ILE A 18 -7.81 -1.11 4.04
CA ILE A 18 -7.35 -2.17 4.95
C ILE A 18 -8.41 -3.27 4.97
N LYS A 19 -7.94 -4.50 4.75
CA LYS A 19 -8.76 -5.71 4.84
C LYS A 19 -8.20 -6.60 5.92
N GLU A 20 -8.95 -7.65 6.28
CA GLU A 20 -8.53 -8.51 7.37
C GLU A 20 -7.15 -9.11 7.13
N ASP A 21 -6.90 -9.60 5.92
CA ASP A 21 -5.66 -10.30 5.58
C ASP A 21 -4.89 -9.64 4.45
N ALA A 22 -5.15 -8.35 4.22
CA ALA A 22 -4.55 -7.65 3.08
C ALA A 22 -4.62 -6.14 3.25
N ILE A 23 -3.92 -5.45 2.40
CA ILE A 23 -4.06 -4.01 2.24
C ILE A 23 -3.94 -3.68 0.76
N ASP A 24 -4.86 -2.89 0.26
CA ASP A 24 -4.77 -2.33 -1.08
C ASP A 24 -4.19 -0.93 -0.99
N VAL A 25 -3.23 -0.64 -1.85
CA VAL A 25 -2.55 0.66 -1.84
C VAL A 25 -2.61 1.27 -3.23
N GLU A 26 -3.20 2.44 -3.30
CA GLU A 26 -3.27 3.20 -4.54
C GLU A 26 -2.12 4.19 -4.60
N PHE A 27 -1.38 4.14 -5.70
CA PHE A 27 -0.23 5.01 -5.91
C PHE A 27 -0.56 6.16 -6.87
N THR A 28 0.27 7.19 -6.81
CA THR A 28 0.12 8.35 -7.69
C THR A 28 0.21 7.99 -9.17
N SER A 29 0.82 6.84 -9.49
CA SER A 29 0.91 6.35 -10.86
C SER A 29 -0.41 5.86 -11.43
N GLY A 30 -1.42 5.67 -10.59
CA GLY A 30 -2.71 5.15 -11.02
C GLY A 30 -2.88 3.65 -10.82
N TRP A 31 -1.86 3.00 -10.28
CA TRP A 31 -1.95 1.57 -9.99
C TRP A 31 -2.42 1.35 -8.56
N VAL A 32 -3.25 0.31 -8.37
CA VAL A 32 -3.67 -0.17 -7.06
C VAL A 32 -3.06 -1.55 -6.87
N TYR A 33 -2.23 -1.69 -5.85
CA TYR A 33 -1.54 -2.94 -5.56
C TYR A 33 -2.22 -3.63 -4.38
N HIS A 34 -2.41 -4.93 -4.51
CA HIS A 34 -3.01 -5.76 -3.48
C HIS A 34 -1.90 -6.57 -2.80
N PHE A 35 -1.62 -6.23 -1.55
CA PHE A 35 -0.63 -6.92 -0.72
C PHE A 35 -1.37 -7.79 0.28
N SER A 36 -1.06 -9.07 0.31
CA SER A 36 -1.82 -10.01 1.13
C SER A 36 -0.91 -10.81 2.04
N TYR A 37 -1.52 -11.57 2.92
CA TYR A 37 -0.78 -12.50 3.78
C TYR A 37 -0.06 -13.57 2.97
N SER A 38 -0.54 -13.86 1.76
CA SER A 38 0.16 -14.77 0.86
C SER A 38 1.39 -14.12 0.27
N LYS A 39 1.34 -12.82 0.00
CA LYS A 39 2.46 -12.11 -0.61
C LYS A 39 2.30 -10.61 -0.38
N PRO A 40 3.15 -9.97 0.39
CA PRO A 40 4.46 -10.41 0.90
C PRO A 40 4.43 -11.16 2.22
N GLY A 41 3.26 -11.41 2.79
CA GLY A 41 3.15 -12.12 4.03
C GLY A 41 2.59 -11.25 5.16
N ALA A 42 2.05 -11.92 6.18
CA ALA A 42 1.35 -11.24 7.26
C ALA A 42 2.19 -10.19 8.00
N PRO A 43 3.45 -10.47 8.39
CA PRO A 43 4.22 -9.47 9.15
C PRO A 43 4.37 -8.15 8.39
N ARG A 44 4.66 -8.22 7.09
CA ARG A 44 4.81 -7.01 6.29
C ARG A 44 3.49 -6.31 6.06
N VAL A 45 2.43 -7.07 5.80
CA VAL A 45 1.11 -6.48 5.60
C VAL A 45 0.64 -5.76 6.86
N GLU A 46 0.82 -6.36 8.03
CA GLU A 46 0.40 -5.73 9.28
C GLU A 46 1.21 -4.46 9.56
N ARG A 47 2.50 -4.47 9.23
CA ARG A 47 3.31 -3.28 9.36
C ARG A 47 2.83 -2.18 8.40
N MET A 48 2.48 -2.57 7.18
CA MET A 48 1.97 -1.62 6.19
C MET A 48 0.67 -0.98 6.67
N LYS A 49 -0.20 -1.76 7.31
CA LYS A 49 -1.44 -1.22 7.86
C LYS A 49 -1.15 -0.15 8.91
N GLN A 50 -0.19 -0.40 9.79
CA GLN A 50 0.19 0.57 10.81
C GLN A 50 0.71 1.85 10.19
N LEU A 51 1.59 1.73 9.20
CA LEU A 51 2.15 2.90 8.53
C LEU A 51 1.09 3.67 7.75
N ALA A 52 0.17 2.96 7.12
CA ALA A 52 -0.93 3.62 6.40
C ALA A 52 -1.77 4.46 7.36
N GLU A 53 -2.11 3.89 8.51
CA GLU A 53 -2.93 4.60 9.49
C GLU A 53 -2.19 5.76 10.12
N SER A 54 -0.87 5.65 10.28
CA SER A 54 -0.07 6.75 10.82
C SER A 54 0.11 7.90 9.82
N GLY A 55 -0.03 7.60 8.53
CA GLY A 55 0.16 8.60 7.48
C GLY A 55 1.60 8.88 7.13
N HIS A 56 2.53 8.06 7.61
CA HIS A 56 3.97 8.27 7.40
C HIS A 56 4.67 6.96 7.06
N GLY A 57 5.60 7.04 6.14
CA GLY A 57 6.59 5.98 5.92
C GLY A 57 6.13 4.79 5.12
N LEU A 58 4.89 4.76 4.66
CA LEU A 58 4.39 3.60 3.91
C LEU A 58 5.13 3.43 2.59
N SER A 59 5.29 4.50 1.83
CA SER A 59 5.98 4.45 0.55
C SER A 59 7.42 3.97 0.71
N THR A 60 8.12 4.52 1.71
CA THR A 60 9.50 4.12 2.00
C THR A 60 9.58 2.65 2.37
N PHE A 61 8.66 2.20 3.21
CA PHE A 61 8.63 0.80 3.62
C PHE A 61 8.43 -0.12 2.42
N ILE A 62 7.50 0.24 1.53
CA ILE A 62 7.25 -0.55 0.34
C ILE A 62 8.50 -0.63 -0.52
N ASN A 63 9.15 0.50 -0.74
CA ASN A 63 10.35 0.55 -1.57
C ASN A 63 11.50 -0.26 -1.00
N LYS A 64 11.64 -0.30 0.33
CA LYS A 64 12.76 -0.98 0.97
C LYS A 64 12.50 -2.46 1.24
N HIS A 65 11.27 -2.81 1.60
CA HIS A 65 11.00 -4.14 2.16
C HIS A 65 10.03 -4.98 1.35
N VAL A 66 9.26 -4.36 0.49
CA VAL A 66 8.20 -5.07 -0.22
C VAL A 66 8.44 -5.08 -1.72
N LYS A 67 8.72 -3.93 -2.29
CA LYS A 67 8.99 -3.75 -3.73
C LYS A 67 7.89 -4.39 -4.58
N ASN A 68 8.22 -5.44 -5.34
CA ASN A 68 7.30 -6.11 -6.25
C ASN A 68 6.54 -7.25 -5.60
N ARG A 69 6.61 -7.40 -4.29
CA ARG A 69 5.98 -8.54 -3.62
C ARG A 69 4.53 -8.22 -3.32
N PHE A 70 3.74 -8.12 -4.37
CA PHE A 70 2.30 -7.95 -4.26
C PHE A 70 1.62 -9.17 -4.87
N GLU A 71 0.42 -9.45 -4.41
CA GLU A 71 -0.34 -10.58 -4.93
C GLU A 71 -0.91 -10.25 -6.30
N SER A 72 -1.44 -9.05 -6.45
CA SER A 72 -2.01 -8.60 -7.72
C SER A 72 -2.00 -7.09 -7.78
N ARG A 73 -2.29 -6.56 -8.95
CA ARG A 73 -2.44 -5.11 -9.13
C ARG A 73 -3.48 -4.85 -10.20
N ARG A 74 -4.04 -3.66 -10.16
CA ARG A 74 -4.99 -3.23 -11.18
C ARG A 74 -4.86 -1.74 -11.41
N ARG A 75 -5.34 -1.28 -12.56
CA ARG A 75 -5.41 0.15 -12.81
C ARG A 75 -6.63 0.72 -12.09
N ARG A 76 -6.47 1.95 -11.57
CA ARG A 76 -7.56 2.62 -10.88
C ARG A 76 -8.82 2.75 -11.74
N ASP A 77 -8.62 2.91 -13.04
CA ASP A 77 -9.72 3.14 -13.98
C ASP A 77 -10.42 1.89 -14.46
N ASP A 78 -9.92 0.72 -14.11
CA ASP A 78 -10.48 -0.54 -14.59
C ASP A 78 -11.65 -1.03 -13.78
#